data_8ecac9c2eb3fbac57bc0c2d15afb819a
#
_entry.id   8ecac9c2eb3fbac57bc0c2d15afb819a
#
_cell.length_a   1.000
_cell.length_b   1.000
_cell.length_c   1.000
_cell.angle_alpha   90.00
_cell.angle_beta   90.00
_cell.angle_gamma   90.00
#
_symmetry.space_group_name_H-M   'P 1'
#
loop_
_entity.id
_entity.type
_entity.pdbx_description
1 polymer ?
#
loop_
_entity_poly.entity_id
_entity_poly.type
_entity_poly.pdbx_seq_one_letter_code
_entity_poly.pdbx_strand_id
1 'polypeptide(L)'
;MPTSVERHGATTLKGNPLTVLGPELKTGEKAPDFQAVDDALKPVNLASTGHGVRIFSVVPSLDTPVCDAQTKRFNEEAAKMPELSIYTFSMDLPFAQKRWCGAYGVDHVKMISDHRTGSFGESYGTLIKELHIHSRAIFVVDKDDTLRYVEYVKEVGTHPDYESALAAAKKLVGGTAASA
;
A
#
# COMPACT_ATOMS: atom_id res chain seq x y z
N MET A 1 -0.71 -13.98 -22.62
CA MET A 1 -0.75 -13.28 -21.31
C MET A 1 -1.77 -12.16 -21.41
N PRO A 2 -2.74 -12.05 -20.51
CA PRO A 2 -3.61 -10.88 -20.54
C PRO A 2 -2.72 -9.65 -20.35
N THR A 3 -2.78 -8.73 -21.29
CA THR A 3 -2.14 -7.42 -21.16
C THR A 3 -2.84 -6.66 -20.04
N SER A 4 -2.08 -6.18 -19.06
CA SER A 4 -2.63 -5.33 -18.00
C SER A 4 -3.34 -4.13 -18.60
N VAL A 5 -4.46 -3.74 -17.99
CA VAL A 5 -5.16 -2.51 -18.38
C VAL A 5 -4.21 -1.33 -18.19
N GLU A 6 -4.09 -0.48 -19.20
CA GLU A 6 -3.29 0.75 -19.14
C GLU A 6 -4.21 1.95 -18.92
N ARG A 7 -3.94 2.72 -17.86
CA ARG A 7 -4.67 3.96 -17.55
C ARG A 7 -3.75 5.16 -17.77
N HIS A 8 -3.88 5.78 -18.94
CA HIS A 8 -3.05 6.91 -19.36
C HIS A 8 -3.38 8.16 -18.53
N GLY A 9 -2.37 8.85 -18.04
CA GLY A 9 -2.54 10.04 -17.22
C GLY A 9 -3.16 9.81 -15.85
N ALA A 10 -3.20 8.56 -15.38
CA ALA A 10 -3.80 8.22 -14.08
C ALA A 10 -3.04 8.80 -12.90
N THR A 11 -1.74 9.03 -13.05
CA THR A 11 -0.93 9.75 -12.07
C THR A 11 -0.02 10.75 -12.76
N THR A 12 0.54 11.68 -12.00
CA THR A 12 1.51 12.66 -12.50
C THR A 12 2.75 12.70 -11.63
N LEU A 13 3.89 13.02 -12.23
CA LEU A 13 5.13 13.33 -11.52
C LEU A 13 5.58 14.72 -11.95
N LYS A 14 5.61 15.66 -10.99
CA LYS A 14 5.89 17.09 -11.25
C LYS A 14 5.00 17.63 -12.37
N GLY A 15 3.72 17.25 -12.34
CA GLY A 15 2.72 17.67 -13.33
C GLY A 15 2.73 16.90 -14.65
N ASN A 16 3.74 16.05 -14.91
CA ASN A 16 3.84 15.28 -16.14
C ASN A 16 2.99 14.00 -16.02
N PRO A 17 2.06 13.74 -16.97
CA PRO A 17 1.20 12.56 -16.91
C PRO A 17 1.97 11.27 -17.15
N LEU A 18 1.63 10.24 -16.37
CA LEU A 18 2.21 8.91 -16.47
C LEU A 18 1.11 7.85 -16.58
N THR A 19 1.46 6.71 -17.14
CA THR A 19 0.56 5.57 -17.33
C THR A 19 0.67 4.61 -16.16
N VAL A 20 -0.48 4.22 -15.60
CA VAL A 20 -0.54 3.22 -14.53
C VAL A 20 -1.11 1.92 -15.07
N LEU A 21 -0.45 0.81 -14.76
CA LEU A 21 -0.91 -0.53 -15.11
C LEU A 21 -1.86 -1.06 -14.04
N GLY A 22 -2.89 -1.78 -14.48
CA GLY A 22 -3.88 -2.40 -13.61
C GLY A 22 -5.17 -1.60 -13.49
N PRO A 23 -6.20 -2.21 -12.86
CA PRO A 23 -7.52 -1.60 -12.73
C PRO A 23 -7.54 -0.49 -11.68
N GLU A 24 -8.47 0.44 -11.83
CA GLU A 24 -8.82 1.38 -10.77
C GLU A 24 -9.83 0.70 -9.84
N LEU A 25 -9.37 0.25 -8.68
CA LEU A 25 -10.21 -0.43 -7.70
C LEU A 25 -11.10 0.56 -6.97
N LYS A 26 -12.23 0.06 -6.47
CA LYS A 26 -13.24 0.87 -5.77
C LYS A 26 -13.63 0.24 -4.45
N THR A 27 -14.06 1.08 -3.52
CA THR A 27 -14.63 0.64 -2.25
C THR A 27 -15.79 -0.34 -2.51
N GLY A 28 -15.81 -1.44 -1.77
CA GLY A 28 -16.80 -2.51 -1.90
C GLY A 28 -16.32 -3.69 -2.73
N GLU A 29 -15.28 -3.53 -3.53
CA GLU A 29 -14.69 -4.64 -4.29
C GLU A 29 -13.84 -5.53 -3.40
N LYS A 30 -13.65 -6.77 -3.79
CA LYS A 30 -12.73 -7.68 -3.11
C LYS A 30 -11.29 -7.25 -3.37
N ALA A 31 -10.47 -7.28 -2.32
CA ALA A 31 -9.04 -7.04 -2.45
C ALA A 31 -8.41 -8.14 -3.31
N PRO A 32 -7.70 -7.78 -4.39
CA PRO A 32 -7.04 -8.77 -5.25
C PRO A 32 -5.91 -9.49 -4.52
N ASP A 33 -5.68 -10.75 -4.92
CA ASP A 33 -4.47 -11.46 -4.50
C ASP A 33 -3.24 -10.91 -5.23
N PHE A 34 -2.08 -11.15 -4.66
CA PHE A 34 -0.79 -10.72 -5.22
C PHE A 34 0.32 -11.66 -4.77
N GLN A 35 1.49 -11.54 -5.41
CA GLN A 35 2.70 -12.25 -5.02
C GLN A 35 3.85 -11.26 -4.87
N ALA A 36 4.36 -11.15 -3.66
CA ALA A 36 5.46 -10.26 -3.32
C ALA A 36 6.38 -10.95 -2.31
N VAL A 37 7.35 -10.25 -1.74
CA VAL A 37 8.23 -10.78 -0.71
C VAL A 37 8.36 -9.79 0.44
N ASP A 38 8.60 -10.29 1.64
CA ASP A 38 8.91 -9.46 2.79
C ASP A 38 10.41 -9.09 2.84
N ASP A 39 10.83 -8.40 3.90
CA ASP A 39 12.22 -7.98 4.09
C ASP A 39 13.18 -9.13 4.41
N ALA A 40 12.65 -10.32 4.65
CA ALA A 40 13.41 -11.57 4.82
C ALA A 40 13.35 -12.47 3.57
N LEU A 41 12.87 -11.94 2.44
CA LEU A 41 12.70 -12.64 1.16
C LEU A 41 11.66 -13.76 1.18
N LYS A 42 10.80 -13.82 2.20
CA LYS A 42 9.73 -14.80 2.28
C LYS A 42 8.55 -14.39 1.39
N PRO A 43 7.93 -15.34 0.67
CA PRO A 43 6.76 -15.03 -0.13
C PRO A 43 5.60 -14.48 0.71
N VAL A 44 4.94 -13.45 0.19
CA VAL A 44 3.77 -12.81 0.80
C VAL A 44 2.67 -12.71 -0.26
N ASN A 45 1.45 -13.06 0.13
CA ASN A 45 0.25 -12.89 -0.68
C ASN A 45 -0.86 -12.29 0.20
N LEU A 46 -2.06 -12.13 -0.34
CA LEU A 46 -3.17 -11.56 0.43
C LEU A 46 -3.46 -12.38 1.70
N ALA A 47 -3.52 -13.70 1.60
CA ALA A 47 -3.77 -14.58 2.73
C ALA A 47 -2.71 -14.43 3.83
N SER A 48 -1.44 -14.20 3.47
CA SER A 48 -0.34 -13.99 4.42
C SER A 48 -0.55 -12.75 5.28
N THR A 49 -1.34 -11.77 4.84
CA THR A 49 -1.61 -10.55 5.59
C THR A 49 -2.64 -10.76 6.72
N GLY A 50 -3.22 -11.96 6.81
CA GLY A 50 -4.17 -12.30 7.86
C GLY A 50 -5.59 -11.86 7.55
N HIS A 51 -6.46 -11.93 8.56
CA HIS A 51 -7.90 -11.62 8.43
C HIS A 51 -8.36 -10.46 9.33
N GLY A 52 -7.43 -9.69 9.87
CA GLY A 52 -7.76 -8.47 10.61
C GLY A 52 -7.97 -7.28 9.67
N VAL A 53 -8.22 -6.12 10.26
CA VAL A 53 -8.24 -4.86 9.52
C VAL A 53 -6.81 -4.50 9.10
N ARG A 54 -6.61 -4.19 7.82
CA ARG A 54 -5.29 -3.93 7.23
C ARG A 54 -5.30 -2.62 6.47
N ILE A 55 -4.22 -1.88 6.58
CA ILE A 55 -3.92 -0.75 5.67
C ILE A 55 -2.77 -1.18 4.77
N PHE A 56 -2.97 -1.06 3.46
CA PHE A 56 -1.92 -1.19 2.45
C PHE A 56 -1.50 0.22 2.03
N SER A 57 -0.33 0.62 2.48
CA SER A 57 0.27 1.92 2.18
C SER A 57 1.26 1.73 1.03
N VAL A 58 0.95 2.34 -0.11
CA VAL A 58 1.73 2.16 -1.35
C VAL A 58 2.54 3.42 -1.62
N VAL A 59 3.85 3.26 -1.77
CA VAL A 59 4.78 4.37 -1.96
C VAL A 59 5.70 4.12 -3.15
N PRO A 60 6.11 5.19 -3.88
CA PRO A 60 7.09 5.06 -4.97
C PRO A 60 8.45 4.53 -4.51
N SER A 61 9.01 5.06 -3.43
CA SER A 61 10.26 4.61 -2.83
C SER A 61 10.41 5.19 -1.44
N LEU A 62 10.94 4.41 -0.51
CA LEU A 62 11.24 4.86 0.86
C LEU A 62 12.28 6.01 0.89
N ASP A 63 13.09 6.12 -0.15
CA ASP A 63 14.14 7.14 -0.24
C ASP A 63 13.62 8.52 -0.73
N THR A 64 12.30 8.72 -0.82
CA THR A 64 11.71 10.02 -1.14
C THR A 64 11.09 10.68 0.10
N PRO A 65 11.10 12.03 0.22
CA PRO A 65 10.65 12.71 1.46
C PRO A 65 9.21 12.41 1.87
N VAL A 66 8.27 12.38 0.92
CA VAL A 66 6.86 12.11 1.22
C VAL A 66 6.65 10.65 1.62
N CYS A 67 7.35 9.71 0.98
CA CYS A 67 7.27 8.29 1.32
C CYS A 67 7.82 8.01 2.71
N ASP A 68 8.93 8.67 3.07
CA ASP A 68 9.51 8.62 4.40
C ASP A 68 8.50 9.10 5.45
N ALA A 69 7.91 10.27 5.23
CA ALA A 69 6.90 10.84 6.14
C ALA A 69 5.65 9.96 6.24
N GLN A 70 5.16 9.44 5.13
CA GLN A 70 3.99 8.54 5.09
C GLN A 70 4.24 7.28 5.91
N THR A 71 5.37 6.64 5.73
CA THR A 71 5.70 5.40 6.43
C THR A 71 5.87 5.63 7.93
N LYS A 72 6.54 6.70 8.33
CA LYS A 72 6.70 7.07 9.74
C LYS A 72 5.36 7.39 10.40
N ARG A 73 4.47 8.12 9.72
CA ARG A 73 3.13 8.44 10.22
C ARG A 73 2.33 7.16 10.49
N PHE A 74 2.31 6.23 9.54
CA PHE A 74 1.60 4.97 9.73
C PHE A 74 2.25 4.09 10.80
N ASN A 75 3.56 4.13 10.96
CA ASN A 75 4.24 3.40 12.03
C ASN A 75 3.80 3.91 13.42
N GLU A 76 3.69 5.22 13.59
CA GLU A 76 3.19 5.82 14.84
C GLU A 76 1.75 5.42 15.14
N GLU A 77 0.88 5.41 14.11
CA GLU A 77 -0.52 5.01 14.29
C GLU A 77 -0.67 3.51 14.54
N ALA A 78 0.14 2.66 13.90
CA ALA A 78 0.15 1.22 14.16
C ALA A 78 0.53 0.90 15.60
N ALA A 79 1.47 1.65 16.18
CA ALA A 79 1.89 1.49 17.57
C ALA A 79 0.73 1.76 18.55
N LYS A 80 -0.22 2.62 18.18
CA LYS A 80 -1.39 2.98 19.02
C LYS A 80 -2.55 2.00 18.87
N MET A 81 -2.59 1.22 17.81
CA MET A 81 -3.71 0.32 17.49
C MET A 81 -3.20 -1.10 17.16
N PRO A 82 -2.98 -1.96 18.18
CA PRO A 82 -2.47 -3.30 17.95
C PRO A 82 -3.33 -4.19 17.06
N GLU A 83 -4.64 -3.90 16.96
CA GLU A 83 -5.60 -4.65 16.12
C GLU A 83 -5.46 -4.31 14.63
N LEU A 84 -4.78 -3.22 14.31
CA LEU A 84 -4.57 -2.77 12.94
C LEU A 84 -3.21 -3.22 12.44
N SER A 85 -3.19 -3.94 11.32
CA SER A 85 -1.95 -4.30 10.63
C SER A 85 -1.70 -3.34 9.47
N ILE A 86 -0.51 -2.78 9.39
CA ILE A 86 -0.13 -1.86 8.32
C ILE A 86 1.04 -2.46 7.52
N TYR A 87 0.85 -2.51 6.20
CA TYR A 87 1.84 -3.01 5.25
C TYR A 87 2.22 -1.88 4.30
N THR A 88 3.51 -1.65 4.14
CA THR A 88 4.03 -0.67 3.15
C THR A 88 4.58 -1.42 1.94
N PHE A 89 4.06 -1.08 0.77
CA PHE A 89 4.46 -1.68 -0.51
C PHE A 89 5.31 -0.69 -1.31
N SER A 90 6.44 -1.15 -1.80
CA SER A 90 7.27 -0.39 -2.73
C SER A 90 8.02 -1.33 -3.66
N MET A 91 8.65 -0.77 -4.70
CA MET A 91 9.55 -1.52 -5.60
C MET A 91 10.97 -1.55 -5.05
N ASP A 92 11.24 -0.93 -3.90
CA ASP A 92 12.54 -1.01 -3.24
C ASP A 92 12.90 -2.48 -2.95
N LEU A 93 14.18 -2.80 -3.05
CA LEU A 93 14.65 -4.14 -2.71
C LEU A 93 14.44 -4.44 -1.22
N PRO A 94 14.16 -5.69 -0.84
CA PRO A 94 13.98 -6.06 0.57
C PRO A 94 15.14 -5.64 1.47
N PHE A 95 16.36 -5.68 0.96
CA PHE A 95 17.56 -5.24 1.67
C PHE A 95 17.52 -3.75 1.99
N ALA A 96 17.09 -2.93 1.04
CA ALA A 96 16.94 -1.49 1.22
C ALA A 96 15.81 -1.16 2.21
N GLN A 97 14.69 -1.87 2.12
CA GLN A 97 13.57 -1.72 3.07
C GLN A 97 14.01 -2.04 4.49
N LYS A 98 14.73 -3.13 4.68
CA LYS A 98 15.25 -3.54 5.99
C LYS A 98 16.24 -2.52 6.56
N ARG A 99 17.15 -2.03 5.74
CA ARG A 99 18.12 -0.99 6.14
C ARG A 99 17.40 0.29 6.56
N TRP A 100 16.39 0.71 5.79
CA TRP A 100 15.62 1.92 6.08
C TRP A 100 14.88 1.80 7.41
N CYS A 101 14.19 0.68 7.66
CA CYS A 101 13.49 0.42 8.93
C CYS A 101 14.44 0.44 10.11
N GLY A 102 15.61 -0.17 9.99
CA GLY A 102 16.62 -0.18 11.04
C GLY A 102 17.18 1.22 11.33
N ALA A 103 17.40 2.03 10.29
CA ALA A 103 17.94 3.38 10.43
C ALA A 103 16.95 4.35 11.10
N TYR A 104 15.64 4.17 10.89
CA TYR A 104 14.61 5.09 11.38
C TYR A 104 13.74 4.53 12.52
N GLY A 105 14.06 3.32 13.01
CA GLY A 105 13.32 2.71 14.11
C GLY A 105 11.87 2.38 13.77
N VAL A 106 11.59 2.03 12.53
CA VAL A 106 10.26 1.65 12.05
C VAL A 106 10.08 0.15 12.26
N ASP A 107 9.25 -0.24 13.21
CA ASP A 107 9.08 -1.63 13.65
C ASP A 107 7.62 -2.11 13.76
N HIS A 108 6.66 -1.20 13.62
CA HIS A 108 5.22 -1.51 13.68
C HIS A 108 4.57 -1.66 12.31
N VAL A 109 5.26 -1.31 11.24
CA VAL A 109 4.81 -1.46 9.86
C VAL A 109 5.63 -2.56 9.19
N LYS A 110 4.96 -3.45 8.46
CA LYS A 110 5.62 -4.51 7.71
C LYS A 110 5.93 -4.03 6.30
N MET A 111 7.16 -4.26 5.85
CA MET A 111 7.62 -3.89 4.52
C MET A 111 7.42 -5.03 3.54
N ILE A 112 6.83 -4.72 2.40
CA ILE A 112 6.60 -5.69 1.32
C ILE A 112 7.23 -5.13 0.04
N SER A 113 8.07 -5.93 -0.59
CA SER A 113 8.72 -5.57 -1.85
C SER A 113 8.04 -6.26 -3.02
N ASP A 114 7.60 -5.45 -3.97
CA ASP A 114 6.96 -5.90 -5.21
C ASP A 114 7.96 -6.00 -6.37
N HIS A 115 9.28 -5.93 -6.07
CA HIS A 115 10.34 -5.78 -7.08
C HIS A 115 10.43 -6.92 -8.08
N ARG A 116 10.06 -8.14 -7.69
CA ARG A 116 10.26 -9.32 -8.53
C ARG A 116 9.38 -9.34 -9.77
N THR A 117 8.10 -9.05 -9.58
CA THR A 117 7.10 -9.24 -10.65
C THR A 117 6.21 -8.03 -10.88
N GLY A 118 6.13 -7.10 -9.93
CA GLY A 118 5.13 -6.03 -9.97
C GLY A 118 3.70 -6.51 -9.77
N SER A 119 3.52 -7.74 -9.27
CA SER A 119 2.21 -8.39 -9.13
C SER A 119 1.22 -7.56 -8.31
N PHE A 120 1.65 -6.99 -7.18
CA PHE A 120 0.80 -6.12 -6.38
C PHE A 120 0.39 -4.87 -7.18
N GLY A 121 1.37 -4.22 -7.81
CA GLY A 121 1.12 -2.99 -8.58
C GLY A 121 0.12 -3.20 -9.72
N GLU A 122 0.25 -4.31 -10.45
CA GLU A 122 -0.68 -4.64 -11.53
C GLU A 122 -2.07 -5.03 -11.02
N SER A 123 -2.16 -5.75 -9.90
CA SER A 123 -3.45 -6.17 -9.33
C SER A 123 -4.20 -5.00 -8.68
N TYR A 124 -3.48 -4.07 -8.06
CA TYR A 124 -4.06 -2.94 -7.34
C TYR A 124 -4.05 -1.63 -8.14
N GLY A 125 -3.55 -1.66 -9.37
CA GLY A 125 -3.56 -0.49 -10.26
C GLY A 125 -2.64 0.63 -9.78
N THR A 126 -1.41 0.31 -9.35
CA THR A 126 -0.45 1.29 -8.84
C THR A 126 0.89 1.30 -9.58
N LEU A 127 1.15 0.34 -10.46
CA LEU A 127 2.45 0.24 -11.14
C LEU A 127 2.57 1.26 -12.27
N ILE A 128 3.49 2.20 -12.15
CA ILE A 128 3.79 3.20 -13.20
C ILE A 128 4.62 2.52 -14.29
N LYS A 129 4.06 2.47 -15.50
CA LYS A 129 4.67 1.79 -16.65
C LYS A 129 6.03 2.36 -17.02
N GLU A 130 6.14 3.68 -17.11
CA GLU A 130 7.33 4.39 -17.59
C GLU A 130 8.50 4.31 -16.61
N LEU A 131 8.21 4.24 -15.30
CA LEU A 131 9.23 4.31 -14.25
C LEU A 131 9.44 2.99 -13.51
N HIS A 132 8.52 2.06 -13.65
CA HIS A 132 8.51 0.77 -12.94
C HIS A 132 8.62 0.93 -11.42
N ILE A 133 7.92 1.93 -10.90
CA ILE A 133 7.70 2.16 -9.46
C ILE A 133 6.19 2.30 -9.22
N HIS A 134 5.78 2.25 -7.96
CA HIS A 134 4.37 2.48 -7.65
C HIS A 134 4.00 3.96 -7.68
N SER A 135 2.78 4.25 -8.10
CA SER A 135 2.09 5.50 -7.75
C SER A 135 1.70 5.43 -6.28
N ARG A 136 1.42 6.59 -5.67
CA ARG A 136 1.04 6.64 -4.26
C ARG A 136 -0.44 6.28 -4.11
N ALA A 137 -0.74 5.37 -3.19
CA ALA A 137 -2.11 4.92 -2.94
C ALA A 137 -2.27 4.40 -1.51
N ILE A 138 -3.51 4.38 -1.02
CA ILE A 138 -3.88 3.79 0.27
C ILE A 138 -5.10 2.88 0.04
N PHE A 139 -5.04 1.68 0.60
CA PHE A 139 -6.16 0.74 0.62
C PHE A 139 -6.41 0.29 2.06
N VAL A 140 -7.66 0.32 2.49
CA VAL A 140 -8.06 -0.28 3.78
C VAL A 140 -8.87 -1.52 3.46
N VAL A 141 -8.43 -2.66 3.99
CA VAL A 141 -9.00 -3.98 3.74
C VAL A 141 -9.59 -4.51 5.05
N ASP A 142 -10.85 -4.94 5.02
CA ASP A 142 -11.51 -5.50 6.19
C ASP A 142 -11.21 -7.00 6.39
N LYS A 143 -11.76 -7.58 7.44
CA LYS A 143 -11.57 -9.00 7.77
C LYS A 143 -12.10 -9.96 6.71
N ASP A 144 -12.99 -9.51 5.83
CA ASP A 144 -13.57 -10.31 4.74
C ASP A 144 -12.87 -10.08 3.40
N ASP A 145 -11.69 -9.46 3.42
CA ASP A 145 -10.91 -9.08 2.23
C ASP A 145 -11.68 -8.15 1.29
N THR A 146 -12.53 -7.29 1.84
CA THR A 146 -13.24 -6.26 1.09
C THR A 146 -12.56 -4.91 1.29
N LEU A 147 -12.40 -4.16 0.18
CA LEU A 147 -11.86 -2.82 0.21
C LEU A 147 -12.88 -1.86 0.83
N ARG A 148 -12.53 -1.21 1.92
CA ARG A 148 -13.40 -0.24 2.62
C ARG A 148 -12.97 1.20 2.44
N TYR A 149 -11.77 1.42 1.97
CA TYR A 149 -11.24 2.73 1.59
C TYR A 149 -10.25 2.55 0.46
N VAL A 150 -10.33 3.39 -0.55
CA VAL A 150 -9.42 3.39 -1.70
C VAL A 150 -9.06 4.83 -2.02
N GLU A 151 -7.77 5.13 -2.07
CA GLU A 151 -7.26 6.44 -2.49
C GLU A 151 -6.10 6.25 -3.46
N TYR A 152 -6.25 6.81 -4.66
CA TYR A 152 -5.15 6.96 -5.61
C TYR A 152 -4.74 8.43 -5.63
N VAL A 153 -3.54 8.74 -5.15
CA VAL A 153 -3.04 10.11 -5.10
C VAL A 153 -2.61 10.54 -6.50
N LYS A 154 -3.19 11.64 -6.99
CA LYS A 154 -2.99 12.07 -8.38
C LYS A 154 -1.54 12.46 -8.68
N GLU A 155 -0.90 13.21 -7.80
CA GLU A 155 0.51 13.64 -7.95
C GLU A 155 1.40 12.83 -7.01
N VAL A 156 2.41 12.16 -7.57
CA VAL A 156 3.31 11.25 -6.83
C VAL A 156 3.96 11.93 -5.62
N GLY A 157 4.28 13.22 -5.74
CA GLY A 157 4.90 14.01 -4.68
C GLY A 157 3.94 14.57 -3.62
N THR A 158 2.65 14.24 -3.68
CA THR A 158 1.63 14.74 -2.74
C THR A 158 1.34 13.72 -1.65
N HIS A 159 1.11 14.19 -0.41
CA HIS A 159 0.70 13.32 0.70
C HIS A 159 -0.71 12.76 0.46
N PRO A 160 -0.98 11.51 0.89
CA PRO A 160 -2.34 10.98 0.92
C PRO A 160 -3.14 11.64 2.05
N ASP A 161 -4.45 11.39 2.07
CA ASP A 161 -5.33 11.80 3.16
C ASP A 161 -5.24 10.78 4.31
N TYR A 162 -4.28 10.99 5.20
CA TYR A 162 -4.04 10.11 6.35
C TYR A 162 -5.27 9.98 7.25
N GLU A 163 -5.93 11.09 7.51
CA GLU A 163 -7.06 11.12 8.46
C GLU A 163 -8.25 10.29 7.96
N SER A 164 -8.58 10.40 6.68
CA SER A 164 -9.66 9.60 6.08
C SER A 164 -9.35 8.11 6.09
N ALA A 165 -8.13 7.73 5.75
CA ALA A 165 -7.70 6.33 5.75
C ALA A 165 -7.74 5.75 7.18
N LEU A 166 -7.19 6.48 8.15
CA LEU A 166 -7.16 6.06 9.55
C LEU A 166 -8.56 6.02 10.15
N ALA A 167 -9.43 6.98 9.82
CA ALA A 167 -10.83 6.97 10.27
C ALA A 167 -11.57 5.73 9.75
N ALA A 168 -11.38 5.37 8.48
CA ALA A 168 -11.97 4.15 7.91
C ALA A 168 -11.49 2.90 8.64
N ALA A 169 -10.18 2.80 8.93
CA ALA A 169 -9.61 1.67 9.65
C ALA A 169 -10.12 1.59 11.10
N LYS A 170 -10.15 2.72 11.81
CA LYS A 170 -10.65 2.80 13.21
C LYS A 170 -12.11 2.38 13.31
N LYS A 171 -12.93 2.81 12.36
CA LYS A 171 -14.36 2.43 12.31
C LYS A 171 -14.54 0.93 12.15
N LEU A 172 -13.70 0.27 11.35
CA LEU A 172 -13.77 -1.18 11.16
C LEU A 172 -13.32 -1.95 12.40
N VAL A 173 -12.28 -1.50 13.07
CA VAL A 173 -11.80 -2.10 14.33
C VAL A 173 -12.87 -1.95 15.43
N GLY A 174 -13.47 -0.78 15.58
CA GLY A 174 -14.55 -0.54 16.53
C GLY A 174 -15.83 -1.28 16.18
N GLY A 175 -16.20 -1.34 14.89
CA GLY A 175 -17.41 -2.00 14.39
C GLY A 175 -17.40 -3.51 14.59
N THR A 176 -16.24 -4.17 14.52
CA THR A 176 -16.11 -5.61 14.80
C THR A 176 -16.39 -5.96 16.27
N ALA A 177 -16.13 -5.05 17.18
CA ALA A 177 -16.47 -5.22 18.60
C ALA A 177 -17.99 -4.98 18.87
N ALA A 178 -18.64 -4.13 18.07
CA ALA A 178 -20.06 -3.79 18.23
C ALA A 178 -21.00 -4.79 17.58
N SER A 179 -20.54 -5.64 16.68
CA SER A 179 -21.34 -6.65 15.98
C SER A 179 -21.25 -8.04 16.60
N ALA A 180 -20.60 -8.17 17.73
CA ALA A 180 -20.51 -9.42 18.48
C ALA A 180 -21.76 -9.67 19.32
#